data_2cffdf802e51ca95813e9019dcd1b8f6
#
_entry.id   2cffdf802e51ca95813e9019dcd1b8f6
#
_cell.length_a   1.000
_cell.length_b   1.000
_cell.length_c   1.000
_cell.angle_alpha   90.00
_cell.angle_beta   90.00
_cell.angle_gamma   90.00
#
_symmetry.space_group_name_H-M   'P 1'
#
loop_
_entity.id
_entity.type
_entity.pdbx_description
1 polymer ?
#
loop_
_entity_poly.entity_id
_entity_poly.type
_entity_poly.pdbx_seq_one_letter_code
_entity_poly.pdbx_strand_id
1 'polypeptide(L)'
;MITVDQPLAEKNFVQNPYAFYRHILKRGGVCFWKNYNQKAFFNFNTINQIFKDKRFGRELPADFKQPNEKNLSDFYRIERNSMLELEGKRHTRLRGLVLRAFTTKNIQKISKDIHTLCT
;
A
#
# COMPACT_ATOMS: atom_id res chain seq x y z
N MET A 1 -12.90 18.48 -6.52
CA MET A 1 -12.42 17.56 -5.46
C MET A 1 -13.06 17.98 -4.15
N ILE A 2 -13.68 17.07 -3.43
CA ILE A 2 -14.29 17.34 -2.13
C ILE A 2 -13.26 17.20 -1.01
N THR A 3 -13.49 17.91 0.11
CA THR A 3 -12.72 17.72 1.34
C THR A 3 -13.53 16.89 2.32
N VAL A 4 -12.90 15.92 2.95
CA VAL A 4 -13.52 15.04 3.93
C VAL A 4 -12.75 15.05 5.25
N ASP A 5 -13.48 14.88 6.33
CA ASP A 5 -12.95 14.79 7.69
C ASP A 5 -13.48 13.48 8.29
N GLN A 6 -12.75 12.39 8.11
CA GLN A 6 -13.11 11.04 8.55
C GLN A 6 -11.91 10.37 9.20
N PRO A 7 -11.85 10.28 10.53
CA PRO A 7 -10.80 9.54 11.22
C PRO A 7 -10.83 8.05 10.88
N LEU A 8 -9.68 7.45 10.52
CA LEU A 8 -9.57 6.02 10.22
C LEU A 8 -9.87 5.15 11.45
N ALA A 9 -9.59 5.64 12.65
CA ALA A 9 -9.81 4.89 13.90
C ALA A 9 -11.25 5.00 14.44
N GLU A 10 -12.15 5.73 13.76
CA GLU A 10 -13.54 5.82 14.18
C GLU A 10 -14.22 4.47 14.05
N LYS A 11 -14.86 3.99 15.13
CA LYS A 11 -15.40 2.64 15.23
C LYS A 11 -16.36 2.28 14.08
N ASN A 12 -17.29 3.16 13.76
CA ASN A 12 -18.27 2.92 12.70
C ASN A 12 -17.62 2.84 11.33
N PHE A 13 -16.59 3.66 11.08
CA PHE A 13 -15.82 3.61 9.86
C PHE A 13 -15.01 2.31 9.74
N VAL A 14 -14.35 1.87 10.82
CA VAL A 14 -13.60 0.60 10.86
C VAL A 14 -14.52 -0.58 10.56
N GLN A 15 -15.70 -0.59 11.14
CA GLN A 15 -16.68 -1.68 10.95
C GLN A 15 -17.30 -1.71 9.56
N ASN A 16 -17.56 -0.55 8.96
CA ASN A 16 -18.20 -0.46 7.64
C ASN A 16 -17.77 0.79 6.86
N PRO A 17 -16.59 0.79 6.21
CA PRO A 17 -16.10 1.93 5.44
C PRO A 17 -16.81 2.09 4.08
N TYR A 18 -17.60 1.12 3.65
CA TYR A 18 -18.17 1.09 2.29
C TYR A 18 -19.16 2.21 2.00
N ALA A 19 -19.88 2.71 3.00
CA ALA A 19 -20.77 3.85 2.84
C ALA A 19 -19.97 5.12 2.48
N PHE A 20 -18.85 5.34 3.16
CA PHE A 20 -17.92 6.41 2.88
C PHE A 20 -17.31 6.28 1.47
N TYR A 21 -16.83 5.09 1.10
CA TYR A 21 -16.26 4.86 -0.23
C TYR A 21 -17.28 5.14 -1.34
N ARG A 22 -18.52 4.68 -1.20
CA ARG A 22 -19.59 4.98 -2.16
C ARG A 22 -19.88 6.49 -2.27
N HIS A 23 -19.84 7.21 -1.15
CA HIS A 23 -20.02 8.65 -1.13
C HIS A 23 -18.95 9.38 -1.94
N ILE A 24 -17.67 8.98 -1.79
CA ILE A 24 -16.56 9.56 -2.54
C ILE A 24 -16.65 9.19 -4.02
N LEU A 25 -16.92 7.93 -4.33
CA LEU A 25 -17.04 7.43 -5.71
C LEU A 25 -18.11 8.17 -6.51
N LYS A 26 -19.27 8.43 -5.91
CA LYS A 26 -20.36 9.23 -6.54
C LYS A 26 -19.94 10.67 -6.87
N ARG A 27 -18.86 11.17 -6.27
CA ARG A 27 -18.32 12.53 -6.45
C ARG A 27 -17.01 12.58 -7.23
N GLY A 28 -16.74 11.54 -8.02
CA GLY A 28 -15.57 11.46 -8.90
C GLY A 28 -14.40 10.65 -8.32
N GLY A 29 -14.55 10.05 -7.14
CA GLY A 29 -13.58 9.09 -6.61
C GLY A 29 -12.27 9.71 -6.12
N VAL A 30 -12.23 11.03 -5.89
CA VAL A 30 -11.03 11.74 -5.37
C VAL A 30 -11.46 12.70 -4.29
N CYS A 31 -10.78 12.70 -3.16
CA CYS A 31 -10.99 13.68 -2.10
C CYS A 31 -9.66 14.17 -1.50
N PHE A 32 -9.73 15.33 -0.84
CA PHE A 32 -8.70 15.77 0.09
C PHE A 32 -9.11 15.30 1.49
N TRP A 33 -8.30 14.40 2.07
CA TRP A 33 -8.56 13.84 3.39
C TRP A 33 -7.87 14.65 4.47
N LYS A 34 -8.66 15.52 5.11
CA LYS A 34 -8.17 16.55 6.03
C LYS A 34 -7.37 15.97 7.20
N ASN A 35 -7.86 14.90 7.81
CA ASN A 35 -7.22 14.27 8.98
C ASN A 35 -5.76 13.83 8.71
N TYR A 36 -5.43 13.53 7.45
CA TYR A 36 -4.12 13.04 7.03
C TYR A 36 -3.38 14.02 6.13
N ASN A 37 -3.99 15.18 5.85
CA ASN A 37 -3.44 16.20 4.95
C ASN A 37 -3.01 15.61 3.59
N GLN A 38 -3.82 14.71 3.03
CA GLN A 38 -3.48 13.95 1.83
C GLN A 38 -4.62 13.90 0.84
N LYS A 39 -4.28 13.73 -0.45
CA LYS A 39 -5.24 13.36 -1.49
C LYS A 39 -5.44 11.85 -1.46
N ALA A 40 -6.70 11.41 -1.46
CA ALA A 40 -7.07 10.01 -1.51
C ALA A 40 -7.87 9.70 -2.78
N PHE A 41 -7.54 8.56 -3.39
CA PHE A 41 -8.13 8.08 -4.64
C PHE A 41 -8.88 6.77 -4.39
N PHE A 42 -10.11 6.68 -4.88
CA PHE A 42 -11.00 5.54 -4.65
C PHE A 42 -11.44 4.85 -5.95
N ASN A 43 -11.23 5.49 -7.09
CA ASN A 43 -11.59 4.94 -8.40
C ASN A 43 -10.51 3.97 -8.88
N PHE A 44 -10.91 2.73 -9.23
CA PHE A 44 -9.98 1.68 -9.69
C PHE A 44 -9.13 2.13 -10.89
N ASN A 45 -9.73 2.73 -11.89
CA ASN A 45 -9.00 3.15 -13.09
C ASN A 45 -7.93 4.19 -12.77
N THR A 46 -8.26 5.18 -11.95
CA THR A 46 -7.32 6.22 -11.50
C THR A 46 -6.19 5.61 -10.68
N ILE A 47 -6.49 4.73 -9.73
CA ILE A 47 -5.49 4.03 -8.92
C ILE A 47 -4.56 3.19 -9.79
N ASN A 48 -5.12 2.44 -10.75
CA ASN A 48 -4.34 1.61 -11.66
C ASN A 48 -3.43 2.45 -12.58
N GLN A 49 -3.88 3.64 -13.01
CA GLN A 49 -3.06 4.58 -13.76
C GLN A 49 -1.90 5.12 -12.90
N ILE A 50 -2.17 5.52 -11.66
CA ILE A 50 -1.15 6.02 -10.71
C ILE A 50 -0.08 4.95 -10.48
N PHE A 51 -0.46 3.68 -10.24
CA PHE A 51 0.50 2.59 -10.01
C PHE A 51 1.35 2.25 -11.25
N LYS A 52 0.90 2.58 -12.45
CA LYS A 52 1.66 2.37 -13.69
C LYS A 52 2.49 3.58 -14.11
N ASP A 53 2.23 4.73 -13.55
CA ASP A 53 2.89 5.98 -13.92
C ASP A 53 4.20 6.13 -13.16
N LYS A 54 5.32 6.11 -13.89
CA LYS A 54 6.68 6.22 -13.34
C LYS A 54 6.99 7.56 -12.65
N ARG A 55 6.11 8.55 -12.74
CA ARG A 55 6.24 9.81 -12.01
C ARG A 55 5.87 9.68 -10.54
N PHE A 56 5.13 8.62 -10.18
CA PHE A 56 4.80 8.30 -8.80
C PHE A 56 5.73 7.21 -8.31
N GLY A 57 6.33 7.47 -7.18
CA GLY A 57 7.24 6.56 -6.53
C GLY A 57 6.79 6.23 -5.11
N ARG A 58 7.42 5.23 -4.55
CA ARG A 58 7.19 4.81 -3.16
C ARG A 58 8.31 5.26 -2.24
N GLU A 59 9.52 5.39 -2.76
CA GLU A 59 10.63 5.93 -1.96
C GLU A 59 10.32 7.36 -1.56
N LEU A 60 10.44 7.64 -0.27
CA LEU A 60 10.25 8.99 0.25
C LEU A 60 11.37 9.91 -0.25
N PRO A 61 11.05 11.16 -0.59
CA PRO A 61 12.07 12.15 -0.94
C PRO A 61 13.16 12.27 0.14
N ALA A 62 14.39 12.54 -0.26
CA ALA A 62 15.54 12.59 0.66
C ALA A 62 15.41 13.64 1.78
N ASP A 63 14.64 14.69 1.54
CA ASP A 63 14.30 15.74 2.50
C ASP A 63 13.13 15.39 3.43
N PHE A 64 12.45 14.28 3.18
CA PHE A 64 11.37 13.83 4.03
C PHE A 64 11.92 13.28 5.36
N LYS A 65 11.61 13.98 6.44
CA LYS A 65 11.96 13.53 7.79
C LYS A 65 10.92 12.53 8.28
N GLN A 66 11.31 11.27 8.40
CA GLN A 66 10.48 10.29 9.11
C GLN A 66 10.35 10.67 10.58
N PRO A 67 9.20 10.40 11.22
CA PRO A 67 9.05 10.56 12.66
C PRO A 67 10.18 9.78 13.37
N ASN A 68 10.98 10.49 14.17
CA ASN A 68 12.10 9.86 14.89
C ASN A 68 11.57 9.20 16.17
N GLU A 69 10.85 8.11 16.02
CA GLU A 69 10.42 7.29 17.14
C GLU A 69 11.57 6.36 17.54
N LYS A 70 12.27 6.72 18.61
CA LYS A 70 13.44 5.98 19.11
C LYS A 70 13.18 4.48 19.28
N ASN A 71 11.98 4.11 19.63
CA ASN A 71 11.58 2.71 19.84
C ASN A 71 11.40 1.91 18.53
N LEU A 72 11.36 2.57 17.37
CA LEU A 72 11.14 1.94 16.07
C LEU A 72 12.38 1.99 15.16
N SER A 73 13.53 2.36 15.69
CA SER A 73 14.77 2.51 14.90
C SER A 73 15.16 1.24 14.14
N ASP A 74 15.06 0.07 14.80
CA ASP A 74 15.38 -1.22 14.17
C ASP A 74 14.35 -1.62 13.12
N PHE A 75 13.08 -1.35 13.39
CA PHE A 75 12.00 -1.54 12.41
C PHE A 75 12.27 -0.73 11.14
N TYR A 76 12.52 0.57 11.27
CA TYR A 76 12.81 1.44 10.11
C TYR A 76 14.12 1.08 9.40
N ARG A 77 15.10 0.53 10.11
CA ARG A 77 16.34 0.02 9.51
C ARG A 77 16.07 -1.17 8.58
N ILE A 78 15.16 -2.05 8.95
CA ILE A 78 14.73 -3.20 8.13
C ILE A 78 13.83 -2.71 6.98
N GLU A 79 12.82 -1.91 7.29
CA GLU A 79 11.81 -1.45 6.35
C GLU A 79 12.43 -0.71 5.15
N ARG A 80 13.36 0.22 5.38
CA ARG A 80 14.04 0.96 4.30
C ARG A 80 14.83 0.07 3.33
N ASN A 81 15.05 -1.19 3.65
CA ASN A 81 15.68 -2.19 2.78
C ASN A 81 14.68 -3.24 2.27
N SER A 82 13.41 -3.11 2.66
CA SER A 82 12.34 -3.95 2.17
C SER A 82 12.09 -3.72 0.67
N MET A 83 11.82 -4.79 -0.06
CA MET A 83 11.45 -4.71 -1.48
C MET A 83 10.23 -3.80 -1.70
N LEU A 84 9.33 -3.70 -0.72
CA LEU A 84 8.11 -2.88 -0.82
C LEU A 84 8.41 -1.38 -0.76
N GLU A 85 9.51 -0.99 -0.13
CA GLU A 85 9.89 0.42 0.07
C GLU A 85 10.97 0.90 -0.90
N LEU A 86 11.44 0.02 -1.79
CA LEU A 86 12.50 0.32 -2.74
C LEU A 86 11.98 0.51 -4.16
N GLU A 87 12.75 1.27 -4.93
CA GLU A 87 12.49 1.51 -6.35
C GLU A 87 13.75 1.25 -7.22
N GLY A 88 13.58 1.42 -8.52
CA GLY A 88 14.67 1.35 -9.49
C GLY A 88 15.40 0.00 -9.48
N LYS A 89 16.73 0.06 -9.58
CA LYS A 89 17.60 -1.14 -9.68
C LYS A 89 17.56 -2.02 -8.42
N ARG A 90 17.44 -1.42 -7.24
CA ARG A 90 17.40 -2.16 -5.96
C ARG A 90 16.13 -3.00 -5.87
N HIS A 91 14.97 -2.39 -6.15
CA HIS A 91 13.69 -3.11 -6.22
C HIS A 91 13.73 -4.21 -7.27
N THR A 92 14.17 -3.92 -8.50
CA THR A 92 14.21 -4.89 -9.60
C THR A 92 15.07 -6.11 -9.24
N ARG A 93 16.23 -5.89 -8.60
CA ARG A 93 17.10 -6.98 -8.14
C ARG A 93 16.40 -7.87 -7.11
N LEU A 94 15.83 -7.28 -6.05
CA LEU A 94 15.17 -8.04 -4.99
C LEU A 94 13.93 -8.77 -5.51
N ARG A 95 13.10 -8.09 -6.30
CA ARG A 95 11.95 -8.69 -6.95
C ARG A 95 12.32 -9.87 -7.84
N GLY A 96 13.44 -9.77 -8.58
CA GLY A 96 13.94 -10.89 -9.40
C GLY A 96 14.32 -12.12 -8.58
N LEU A 97 14.86 -11.94 -7.38
CA LEU A 97 15.14 -13.06 -6.47
C LEU A 97 13.86 -13.72 -5.96
N VAL A 98 12.90 -12.92 -5.53
CA VAL A 98 11.60 -13.42 -5.03
C VAL A 98 10.82 -14.12 -6.13
N LEU A 99 10.74 -13.57 -7.34
CA LEU A 99 10.00 -14.18 -8.46
C LEU A 99 10.53 -15.56 -8.86
N ARG A 100 11.82 -15.85 -8.65
CA ARG A 100 12.37 -17.19 -8.90
C ARG A 100 11.79 -18.23 -7.94
N ALA A 101 11.54 -17.86 -6.70
CA ALA A 101 10.94 -18.74 -5.70
C ALA A 101 9.41 -18.85 -5.87
N PHE A 102 8.74 -17.74 -6.17
CA PHE A 102 7.29 -17.64 -6.27
C PHE A 102 6.77 -17.79 -7.72
N THR A 103 7.28 -18.78 -8.43
CA THR A 103 6.71 -19.14 -9.74
C THR A 103 5.37 -19.86 -9.58
N THR A 104 4.49 -19.75 -10.57
CA THR A 104 3.20 -20.47 -10.58
C THR A 104 3.39 -21.98 -10.30
N LYS A 105 4.43 -22.60 -10.89
CA LYS A 105 4.76 -24.01 -10.66
C LYS A 105 5.10 -24.31 -9.19
N ASN A 106 5.88 -23.45 -8.55
CA ASN A 106 6.26 -23.63 -7.14
C ASN A 106 5.06 -23.41 -6.21
N ILE A 107 4.23 -22.40 -6.49
CA ILE A 107 3.01 -22.15 -5.72
C ILE A 107 2.03 -23.33 -5.83
N GLN A 108 1.85 -23.91 -7.02
CA GLN A 108 1.01 -25.07 -7.21
C GLN A 108 1.50 -26.31 -6.43
N LYS A 109 2.80 -26.48 -6.24
CA LYS A 109 3.34 -27.59 -5.45
C LYS A 109 2.92 -27.55 -3.99
N ILE A 110 2.91 -26.36 -3.39
CA ILE A 110 2.54 -26.19 -1.97
C ILE A 110 1.02 -26.15 -1.74
N SER A 111 0.21 -26.14 -2.80
CA SER A 111 -1.26 -26.13 -2.68
C SER A 111 -1.80 -27.34 -1.91
N LYS A 112 -1.21 -28.53 -2.12
CA LYS A 112 -1.57 -29.76 -1.38
C LYS A 112 -1.23 -29.64 0.10
N ASP A 113 -0.05 -29.11 0.41
CA ASP A 113 0.42 -28.94 1.78
C ASP A 113 -0.47 -27.94 2.54
N ILE A 114 -0.85 -26.84 1.88
CA ILE A 114 -1.79 -25.86 2.43
C ILE A 114 -3.14 -26.54 2.74
N HIS A 115 -3.67 -27.33 1.82
CA HIS A 115 -4.95 -28.02 2.02
C HIS A 115 -4.86 -28.97 3.22
N THR A 116 -3.79 -29.75 3.33
CA THR A 116 -3.57 -30.71 4.43
C THR A 116 -3.42 -30.02 5.79
N LEU A 117 -2.86 -28.79 5.82
CA LEU A 117 -2.70 -28.03 7.07
C LEU A 117 -4.00 -27.34 7.52
N CYS A 118 -4.95 -27.13 6.59
CA CYS A 118 -6.22 -26.47 6.87
C CYS A 118 -7.37 -27.46 7.15
N THR A 119 -7.17 -28.75 7.01
CA THR A 119 -8.12 -29.83 7.34
C THR A 119 -7.73 -30.53 8.62
#